data_161e19ab699ecc22ac206529dd0c84cb
#
_entry.id   161e19ab699ecc22ac206529dd0c84cb
#
_cell.length_a   1.000
_cell.length_b   1.000
_cell.length_c   1.000
_cell.angle_alpha   90.00
_cell.angle_beta   90.00
_cell.angle_gamma   90.00
#
_symmetry.space_group_name_H-M   'P 1'
#
loop_
_entity.id
_entity.type
_entity.pdbx_description
1 polymer ?
#
loop_
_entity_poly.entity_id
_entity_poly.type
_entity_poly.pdbx_seq_one_letter_code
_entity_poly.pdbx_strand_id
1 'polypeptide(L)'
;ESPAKATGNDRFDAEPNKNDWYETIKLNYGVNYFDNRSKHFDPIPDTWVKMTDILRYWAQKGIDGFRCDMAEMVPVEFWNYALSRLKADYPHLIFIAEVYNPAEYRNYLHQGKFDYLYDKVGLYDTLRSVVCGQSSAFAITSCWQAIDDIRSHMLNFLENHDEQRIASDFFATNPFKALPALVVSTCLSNNPFMVYAGQ
;
A
#
# COMPACT_ATOMS: atom_id res chain seq x y z
N GLU A 1 -3.04 3.08 24.28
CA GLU A 1 -2.13 2.32 25.14
C GLU A 1 -1.25 3.25 25.98
N SER A 2 -0.88 2.79 27.16
CA SER A 2 0.10 3.46 27.99
C SER A 2 1.18 2.43 28.38
N PRO A 3 2.48 2.67 28.11
CA PRO A 3 3.00 3.80 27.34
C PRO A 3 2.68 3.73 25.85
N ALA A 4 2.61 4.88 25.21
CA ALA A 4 2.52 4.94 23.74
C ALA A 4 3.79 4.31 23.12
N LYS A 5 3.60 3.49 22.08
CA LYS A 5 4.72 2.81 21.42
C LYS A 5 5.18 3.61 20.23
N ALA A 6 6.43 3.98 20.24
CA ALA A 6 7.04 4.86 19.25
C ALA A 6 7.75 4.06 18.15
N THR A 7 7.04 3.11 17.52
CA THR A 7 7.57 2.41 16.34
C THR A 7 6.49 2.23 15.28
N GLY A 8 6.83 2.42 14.01
CA GLY A 8 5.97 2.13 12.87
C GLY A 8 6.09 0.69 12.37
N ASN A 9 7.17 -0.01 12.71
CA ASN A 9 7.34 -1.43 12.40
C ASN A 9 6.69 -2.34 13.47
N ASP A 10 6.82 -3.66 13.32
CA ASP A 10 6.24 -4.64 14.25
C ASP A 10 6.95 -4.76 15.61
N ARG A 11 7.57 -3.68 16.07
CA ARG A 11 8.17 -3.59 17.41
C ARG A 11 7.19 -2.90 18.35
N PHE A 12 6.94 -3.52 19.50
CA PHE A 12 5.97 -3.06 20.50
C PHE A 12 6.62 -2.74 21.85
N ASP A 13 7.95 -2.64 21.88
CA ASP A 13 8.71 -2.33 23.08
C ASP A 13 8.59 -0.83 23.42
N ALA A 14 8.67 -0.53 24.72
CA ALA A 14 8.69 0.85 25.19
C ALA A 14 10.01 1.58 24.86
N GLU A 15 11.07 0.81 24.65
CA GLU A 15 12.42 1.28 24.31
C GLU A 15 12.80 0.76 22.92
N PRO A 16 12.44 1.46 21.83
CA PRO A 16 12.76 1.03 20.47
C PRO A 16 14.27 1.11 20.22
N ASN A 17 14.77 0.19 19.38
CA ASN A 17 16.14 0.23 18.89
C ASN A 17 16.25 1.33 17.80
N LYS A 18 17.47 1.83 17.57
CA LYS A 18 17.74 2.83 16.53
C LYS A 18 17.40 2.38 15.08
N ASN A 19 17.25 1.08 14.86
CA ASN A 19 16.85 0.50 13.57
C ASN A 19 15.33 0.28 13.47
N ASP A 20 14.58 0.51 14.55
CA ASP A 20 13.13 0.51 14.53
C ASP A 20 12.64 1.88 14.01
N TRP A 21 11.44 1.93 13.46
CA TRP A 21 10.84 3.20 13.00
C TRP A 21 10.35 4.03 14.18
N TYR A 22 11.29 4.48 15.01
CA TYR A 22 11.01 5.18 16.27
C TYR A 22 10.47 6.60 16.09
N GLU A 23 10.55 7.16 14.88
CA GLU A 23 9.96 8.45 14.49
C GLU A 23 8.45 8.41 14.29
N THR A 24 7.85 7.22 14.30
CA THR A 24 6.41 7.01 14.15
C THR A 24 5.79 6.48 15.43
N ILE A 25 4.51 6.74 15.63
CA ILE A 25 3.75 6.24 16.78
C ILE A 25 2.72 5.21 16.30
N LYS A 26 2.75 4.03 16.89
CA LYS A 26 1.75 3.00 16.61
C LYS A 26 0.47 3.29 17.39
N LEU A 27 -0.59 3.60 16.65
CA LEU A 27 -1.91 3.86 17.23
C LEU A 27 -2.63 2.55 17.59
N ASN A 28 -3.47 2.61 18.61
CA ASN A 28 -4.27 1.47 19.03
C ASN A 28 -5.54 1.36 18.19
N TYR A 29 -5.54 0.43 17.24
CA TYR A 29 -6.72 0.08 16.43
C TYR A 29 -7.55 -1.08 17.00
N GLY A 30 -7.30 -1.47 18.25
CA GLY A 30 -8.05 -2.54 18.94
C GLY A 30 -7.50 -3.94 18.67
N VAL A 31 -6.25 -4.07 18.24
CA VAL A 31 -5.56 -5.36 18.08
C VAL A 31 -4.54 -5.54 19.19
N ASN A 32 -4.64 -6.63 19.95
CA ASN A 32 -3.67 -6.99 20.97
C ASN A 32 -2.60 -7.93 20.38
N TYR A 33 -1.43 -7.38 20.08
CA TYR A 33 -0.32 -8.14 19.48
C TYR A 33 0.36 -9.12 20.44
N PHE A 34 0.17 -8.97 21.75
CA PHE A 34 0.71 -9.87 22.77
C PHE A 34 -0.21 -11.07 23.07
N ASP A 35 -1.44 -11.03 22.56
CA ASP A 35 -2.43 -12.08 22.72
C ASP A 35 -2.89 -12.58 21.35
N ASN A 36 -2.00 -13.21 20.61
CA ASN A 36 -2.25 -13.81 19.30
C ASN A 36 -3.07 -12.91 18.34
N ARG A 37 -2.81 -11.59 18.37
CA ARG A 37 -3.52 -10.59 17.59
C ARG A 37 -5.05 -10.60 17.83
N SER A 38 -5.48 -10.88 19.06
CA SER A 38 -6.90 -10.83 19.40
C SER A 38 -7.49 -9.46 19.10
N LYS A 39 -8.72 -9.48 18.57
CA LYS A 39 -9.42 -8.28 18.07
C LYS A 39 -10.44 -7.80 19.10
N HIS A 40 -10.38 -6.53 19.43
CA HIS A 40 -11.25 -5.85 20.40
C HIS A 40 -11.92 -4.66 19.69
N PHE A 41 -12.98 -4.94 18.93
CA PHE A 41 -13.68 -3.97 18.09
C PHE A 41 -15.09 -3.65 18.60
N ASP A 42 -15.49 -4.19 19.75
CA ASP A 42 -16.74 -3.88 20.43
C ASP A 42 -16.43 -3.53 21.92
N PRO A 43 -16.63 -2.27 22.34
CA PRO A 43 -17.03 -1.13 21.50
C PRO A 43 -15.99 -0.76 20.46
N ILE A 44 -16.41 -0.08 19.38
CA ILE A 44 -15.50 0.41 18.33
C ILE A 44 -14.42 1.29 18.96
N PRO A 45 -13.13 1.04 18.64
CA PRO A 45 -12.04 1.84 19.17
C PRO A 45 -12.17 3.32 18.81
N ASP A 46 -11.93 4.20 19.77
CA ASP A 46 -11.97 5.66 19.58
C ASP A 46 -11.04 6.14 18.45
N THR A 47 -9.90 5.45 18.26
CA THR A 47 -8.99 5.67 17.14
C THR A 47 -9.70 5.59 15.78
N TRP A 48 -10.64 4.65 15.60
CA TRP A 48 -11.37 4.50 14.34
C TRP A 48 -12.24 5.72 14.03
N VAL A 49 -12.91 6.25 15.05
CA VAL A 49 -13.76 7.44 14.91
C VAL A 49 -12.88 8.63 14.52
N LYS A 50 -11.82 8.88 15.29
CA LYS A 50 -10.90 10.01 15.06
C LYS A 50 -10.21 9.96 13.69
N MET A 51 -9.72 8.80 13.28
CA MET A 51 -9.07 8.65 11.98
C MET A 51 -10.08 8.81 10.83
N THR A 52 -11.31 8.32 11.00
CA THR A 52 -12.38 8.56 10.01
C THR A 52 -12.73 10.04 9.92
N ASP A 53 -12.76 10.77 11.04
CA ASP A 53 -13.02 12.21 11.04
C ASP A 53 -11.88 13.01 10.39
N ILE A 54 -10.63 12.58 10.54
CA ILE A 54 -9.48 13.16 9.80
C ILE A 54 -9.67 12.99 8.29
N LEU A 55 -10.02 11.79 7.84
CA LEU A 55 -10.29 11.54 6.42
C LEU A 55 -11.48 12.39 5.92
N ARG A 56 -12.55 12.49 6.70
CA ARG A 56 -13.71 13.33 6.37
C ARG A 56 -13.35 14.80 6.29
N TYR A 57 -12.52 15.29 7.20
CA TYR A 57 -12.04 16.68 7.17
C TYR A 57 -11.36 17.01 5.85
N TRP A 58 -10.48 16.14 5.36
CA TRP A 58 -9.81 16.36 4.08
C TRP A 58 -10.74 16.18 2.88
N ALA A 59 -11.65 15.21 2.92
CA ALA A 59 -12.68 15.04 1.90
C ALA A 59 -13.53 16.34 1.72
N GLN A 60 -13.88 16.99 2.83
CA GLN A 60 -14.59 18.29 2.79
C GLN A 60 -13.80 19.42 2.16
N LYS A 61 -12.47 19.29 2.03
CA LYS A 61 -11.62 20.26 1.32
C LYS A 61 -11.60 20.05 -0.20
N GLY A 62 -12.30 19.04 -0.70
CA GLY A 62 -12.44 18.79 -2.13
C GLY A 62 -11.27 18.04 -2.76
N ILE A 63 -10.60 17.18 -2.00
CA ILE A 63 -9.59 16.27 -2.56
C ILE A 63 -10.26 15.12 -3.32
N ASP A 64 -9.52 14.51 -4.26
CA ASP A 64 -10.01 13.42 -5.10
C ASP A 64 -9.82 12.03 -4.50
N GLY A 65 -8.93 11.88 -3.50
CA GLY A 65 -8.67 10.60 -2.88
C GLY A 65 -7.51 10.60 -1.90
N PHE A 66 -7.14 9.39 -1.44
CA PHE A 66 -6.09 9.17 -0.46
C PHE A 66 -5.16 8.04 -0.90
N ARG A 67 -3.86 8.25 -0.73
CA ARG A 67 -2.89 7.16 -0.66
C ARG A 67 -2.69 6.81 0.81
N CYS A 68 -2.92 5.55 1.15
CA CYS A 68 -2.83 5.05 2.52
C CYS A 68 -1.53 4.29 2.70
N ASP A 69 -0.63 4.94 3.42
CA ASP A 69 0.69 4.41 3.76
C ASP A 69 0.58 3.17 4.65
N MET A 70 1.37 2.13 4.35
CA MET A 70 1.43 0.89 5.14
C MET A 70 0.04 0.38 5.55
N ALA A 71 -0.93 0.39 4.62
CA ALA A 71 -2.33 0.10 4.94
C ALA A 71 -2.52 -1.29 5.56
N GLU A 72 -1.67 -2.26 5.23
CA GLU A 72 -1.72 -3.62 5.80
C GLU A 72 -1.32 -3.69 7.28
N MET A 73 -0.69 -2.64 7.82
CA MET A 73 -0.39 -2.54 9.26
C MET A 73 -1.62 -2.10 10.09
N VAL A 74 -2.70 -1.70 9.43
CA VAL A 74 -3.97 -1.28 10.04
C VAL A 74 -5.02 -2.36 9.74
N PRO A 75 -5.84 -2.76 10.74
CA PRO A 75 -6.83 -3.82 10.56
C PRO A 75 -7.78 -3.54 9.38
N VAL A 76 -8.02 -4.53 8.56
CA VAL A 76 -8.92 -4.42 7.40
C VAL A 76 -10.33 -4.00 7.80
N GLU A 77 -10.76 -4.36 9.01
CA GLU A 77 -12.06 -3.99 9.57
C GLU A 77 -12.18 -2.47 9.79
N PHE A 78 -11.09 -1.81 10.19
CA PHE A 78 -11.06 -0.34 10.25
C PHE A 78 -11.26 0.26 8.86
N TRP A 79 -10.56 -0.23 7.85
CA TRP A 79 -10.72 0.26 6.48
C TRP A 79 -12.15 0.07 5.99
N ASN A 80 -12.75 -1.09 6.23
CA ASN A 80 -14.16 -1.31 5.94
C ASN A 80 -15.06 -0.28 6.62
N TYR A 81 -14.85 -0.04 7.92
CA TYR A 81 -15.62 0.92 8.71
C TYR A 81 -15.49 2.35 8.15
N ALA A 82 -14.27 2.81 7.89
CA ALA A 82 -14.00 4.17 7.46
C ALA A 82 -14.40 4.41 6.00
N LEU A 83 -13.95 3.55 5.09
CA LEU A 83 -14.13 3.75 3.65
C LEU A 83 -15.60 3.57 3.23
N SER A 84 -16.34 2.64 3.85
CA SER A 84 -17.77 2.50 3.57
C SER A 84 -18.55 3.78 3.90
N ARG A 85 -18.21 4.45 5.01
CA ARG A 85 -18.85 5.72 5.41
C ARG A 85 -18.44 6.87 4.52
N LEU A 86 -17.15 6.98 4.22
CA LEU A 86 -16.63 8.05 3.37
C LEU A 86 -17.16 7.95 1.94
N LYS A 87 -17.20 6.77 1.36
CA LYS A 87 -17.73 6.57 0.00
C LYS A 87 -19.25 6.78 -0.08
N ALA A 88 -19.98 6.58 1.01
CA ALA A 88 -21.40 6.93 1.07
C ALA A 88 -21.61 8.45 1.01
N ASP A 89 -20.77 9.22 1.73
CA ASP A 89 -20.85 10.68 1.78
C ASP A 89 -20.15 11.36 0.56
N TYR A 90 -19.07 10.73 0.06
CA TYR A 90 -18.19 11.24 -1.00
C TYR A 90 -17.88 10.15 -2.04
N PRO A 91 -18.81 9.77 -2.90
CA PRO A 91 -18.69 8.62 -3.80
C PRO A 91 -17.60 8.77 -4.89
N HIS A 92 -17.08 9.97 -5.08
CA HIS A 92 -15.99 10.26 -6.03
C HIS A 92 -14.58 9.94 -5.48
N LEU A 93 -14.45 9.74 -4.17
CA LEU A 93 -13.14 9.53 -3.56
C LEU A 93 -12.53 8.18 -3.99
N ILE A 94 -11.26 8.25 -4.34
CA ILE A 94 -10.42 7.09 -4.68
C ILE A 94 -9.48 6.79 -3.51
N PHE A 95 -9.39 5.52 -3.13
CA PHE A 95 -8.49 5.05 -2.07
C PHE A 95 -7.47 4.08 -2.63
N ILE A 96 -6.19 4.44 -2.49
CA ILE A 96 -5.05 3.64 -2.94
C ILE A 96 -4.32 3.14 -1.70
N ALA A 97 -4.12 1.83 -1.59
CA ALA A 97 -3.42 1.24 -0.46
C ALA A 97 -2.01 0.76 -0.83
N GLU A 98 -1.11 0.97 0.09
CA GLU A 98 0.17 0.28 0.11
C GLU A 98 0.01 -1.02 0.89
N VAL A 99 0.02 -2.15 0.16
CA VAL A 99 -0.05 -3.51 0.70
C VAL A 99 1.04 -4.32 0.01
N TYR A 100 1.96 -4.89 0.79
CA TYR A 100 3.11 -5.63 0.26
C TYR A 100 2.94 -7.14 0.34
N ASN A 101 2.01 -7.64 1.14
CA ASN A 101 1.70 -9.06 1.19
C ASN A 101 0.67 -9.44 0.11
N PRO A 102 1.06 -10.19 -0.96
CA PRO A 102 0.13 -10.57 -2.02
C PRO A 102 -1.04 -11.44 -1.54
N ALA A 103 -0.89 -12.17 -0.43
CA ALA A 103 -1.97 -12.95 0.15
C ALA A 103 -3.11 -12.07 0.70
N GLU A 104 -2.80 -10.81 1.05
CA GLU A 104 -3.76 -9.85 1.59
C GLU A 104 -4.42 -8.96 0.52
N TYR A 105 -3.96 -8.95 -0.72
CA TYR A 105 -4.48 -8.06 -1.76
C TYR A 105 -6.00 -8.13 -1.86
N ARG A 106 -6.58 -9.33 -1.99
CA ARG A 106 -8.03 -9.52 -2.12
C ARG A 106 -8.79 -9.09 -0.87
N ASN A 107 -8.17 -9.30 0.30
CA ASN A 107 -8.74 -8.88 1.58
C ASN A 107 -8.88 -7.34 1.64
N TYR A 108 -7.83 -6.62 1.31
CA TYR A 108 -7.86 -5.14 1.33
C TYR A 108 -8.72 -4.54 0.22
N LEU A 109 -8.79 -5.15 -0.96
CA LEU A 109 -9.72 -4.72 -2.01
C LEU A 109 -11.18 -4.99 -1.62
N HIS A 110 -11.53 -6.22 -1.26
CA HIS A 110 -12.93 -6.61 -1.09
C HIS A 110 -13.48 -6.24 0.28
N GLN A 111 -12.77 -6.56 1.35
CA GLN A 111 -13.19 -6.22 2.71
C GLN A 111 -12.79 -4.78 3.07
N GLY A 112 -11.56 -4.39 2.78
CA GLY A 112 -11.03 -3.06 3.05
C GLY A 112 -11.65 -1.94 2.22
N LYS A 113 -12.27 -2.26 1.06
CA LYS A 113 -12.95 -1.31 0.15
C LYS A 113 -12.00 -0.35 -0.57
N PHE A 114 -10.72 -0.70 -0.70
CA PHE A 114 -9.80 0.05 -1.52
C PHE A 114 -10.12 -0.08 -3.01
N ASP A 115 -9.83 0.97 -3.77
CA ASP A 115 -10.03 0.99 -5.22
C ASP A 115 -8.82 0.44 -5.95
N TYR A 116 -7.62 0.77 -5.43
CA TYR A 116 -6.35 0.33 -6.01
C TYR A 116 -5.35 -0.07 -4.93
N LEU A 117 -4.46 -1.00 -5.28
CA LEU A 117 -3.28 -1.36 -4.50
C LEU A 117 -2.02 -1.11 -5.34
N TYR A 118 -0.91 -0.78 -4.69
CA TYR A 118 0.40 -0.74 -5.34
C TYR A 118 0.80 -2.14 -5.82
N ASP A 119 1.15 -2.29 -7.10
CA ASP A 119 1.74 -3.53 -7.62
C ASP A 119 3.26 -3.53 -7.41
N LYS A 120 3.67 -3.47 -6.13
CA LYS A 120 5.09 -3.43 -5.74
C LYS A 120 5.72 -4.80 -5.82
N VAL A 121 5.23 -5.76 -5.04
CA VAL A 121 5.82 -7.09 -4.88
C VAL A 121 5.58 -7.97 -6.12
N GLY A 122 4.50 -7.72 -6.85
CA GLY A 122 4.21 -8.40 -8.12
C GLY A 122 5.02 -7.82 -9.29
N LEU A 123 4.41 -6.89 -10.03
CA LEU A 123 4.95 -6.42 -11.31
C LEU A 123 6.22 -5.58 -11.16
N TYR A 124 6.26 -4.62 -10.19
CA TYR A 124 7.45 -3.77 -10.03
C TYR A 124 8.71 -4.59 -9.74
N ASP A 125 8.70 -5.45 -8.72
CA ASP A 125 9.86 -6.25 -8.33
C ASP A 125 10.28 -7.22 -9.45
N THR A 126 9.30 -7.78 -10.15
CA THR A 126 9.56 -8.66 -11.31
C THR A 126 10.23 -7.90 -12.44
N LEU A 127 9.70 -6.74 -12.82
CA LEU A 127 10.30 -5.92 -13.91
C LEU A 127 11.70 -5.47 -13.55
N ARG A 128 11.92 -4.99 -12.34
CA ARG A 128 13.23 -4.62 -11.83
C ARG A 128 14.21 -5.79 -11.91
N SER A 129 13.81 -6.96 -11.44
CA SER A 129 14.62 -8.18 -11.47
C SER A 129 15.00 -8.59 -12.90
N VAL A 130 14.05 -8.50 -13.85
CA VAL A 130 14.30 -8.79 -15.27
C VAL A 130 15.27 -7.77 -15.89
N VAL A 131 15.06 -6.48 -15.67
CA VAL A 131 15.91 -5.40 -16.18
C VAL A 131 17.33 -5.50 -15.63
N CYS A 132 17.48 -5.87 -14.37
CA CYS A 132 18.77 -6.11 -13.72
C CYS A 132 19.44 -7.43 -14.17
N GLY A 133 18.79 -8.25 -14.97
CA GLY A 133 19.31 -9.55 -15.42
C GLY A 133 19.30 -10.65 -14.36
N GLN A 134 18.52 -10.47 -13.29
CA GLN A 134 18.41 -11.40 -12.16
C GLN A 134 17.29 -12.43 -12.38
N SER A 135 16.35 -12.16 -13.30
CA SER A 135 15.23 -13.03 -13.58
C SER A 135 14.94 -13.10 -15.07
N SER A 136 14.28 -14.18 -15.49
CA SER A 136 13.79 -14.35 -16.86
C SER A 136 12.51 -13.53 -17.08
N ALA A 137 12.32 -13.02 -18.30
CA ALA A 137 11.09 -12.35 -18.72
C ALA A 137 9.82 -13.24 -18.57
N PHE A 138 9.97 -14.57 -18.55
CA PHE A 138 8.85 -15.48 -18.25
C PHE A 138 8.22 -15.23 -16.88
N ALA A 139 8.96 -14.67 -15.91
CA ALA A 139 8.43 -14.32 -14.60
C ALA A 139 7.30 -13.28 -14.67
N ILE A 140 7.31 -12.41 -15.70
CA ILE A 140 6.27 -11.40 -15.93
C ILE A 140 4.90 -12.08 -16.13
N THR A 141 4.85 -13.15 -16.93
CA THR A 141 3.61 -13.90 -17.15
C THR A 141 3.08 -14.49 -15.85
N SER A 142 3.95 -15.07 -15.03
CA SER A 142 3.56 -15.69 -13.76
C SER A 142 2.99 -14.67 -12.77
N CYS A 143 3.65 -13.52 -12.61
CA CYS A 143 3.15 -12.48 -11.71
C CYS A 143 1.82 -11.87 -12.20
N TRP A 144 1.68 -11.69 -13.51
CA TRP A 144 0.47 -11.16 -14.12
C TRP A 144 -0.73 -12.13 -13.98
N GLN A 145 -0.50 -13.43 -14.11
CA GLN A 145 -1.54 -14.46 -13.91
C GLN A 145 -1.97 -14.59 -12.44
N ALA A 146 -1.06 -14.38 -11.49
CA ALA A 146 -1.34 -14.49 -10.07
C ALA A 146 -2.40 -13.50 -9.55
N ILE A 147 -2.60 -12.39 -10.26
CA ILE A 147 -3.56 -11.32 -9.93
C ILE A 147 -4.64 -11.13 -11.00
N ASP A 148 -4.91 -12.16 -11.81
CA ASP A 148 -5.81 -12.06 -12.98
C ASP A 148 -7.20 -11.48 -12.64
N ASP A 149 -7.77 -11.90 -11.52
CA ASP A 149 -9.08 -11.48 -11.02
C ASP A 149 -9.11 -10.06 -10.43
N ILE A 150 -7.96 -9.52 -10.00
CA ILE A 150 -7.85 -8.19 -9.36
C ILE A 150 -6.98 -7.22 -10.14
N ARG A 151 -6.49 -7.61 -11.30
CA ARG A 151 -5.52 -6.85 -12.09
C ARG A 151 -5.94 -5.40 -12.35
N SER A 152 -7.20 -5.17 -12.67
CA SER A 152 -7.74 -3.82 -12.90
C SER A 152 -7.69 -2.90 -11.68
N HIS A 153 -7.44 -3.45 -10.50
CA HIS A 153 -7.30 -2.72 -9.24
C HIS A 153 -5.85 -2.54 -8.78
N MET A 154 -4.88 -2.86 -9.64
CA MET A 154 -3.47 -2.67 -9.32
C MET A 154 -2.95 -1.36 -9.91
N LEU A 155 -2.27 -0.55 -9.10
CA LEU A 155 -1.58 0.65 -9.53
C LEU A 155 -0.14 0.29 -9.90
N ASN A 156 0.17 0.34 -11.18
CA ASN A 156 1.52 0.06 -11.67
C ASN A 156 2.41 1.30 -11.55
N PHE A 157 3.70 1.08 -11.38
CA PHE A 157 4.72 2.14 -11.34
C PHE A 157 6.12 1.54 -11.60
N LEU A 158 7.08 2.39 -11.90
CA LEU A 158 8.50 2.04 -11.97
C LEU A 158 9.35 2.84 -10.99
N GLU A 159 8.84 3.96 -10.50
CA GLU A 159 9.46 4.79 -9.48
C GLU A 159 8.40 5.28 -8.48
N ASN A 160 8.82 5.45 -7.25
CA ASN A 160 8.10 6.19 -6.22
C ASN A 160 9.09 6.81 -5.23
N HIS A 161 8.62 7.38 -4.12
CA HIS A 161 9.46 8.04 -3.13
C HIS A 161 10.30 7.06 -2.29
N ASP A 162 9.92 5.77 -2.25
CA ASP A 162 10.62 4.72 -1.49
C ASP A 162 11.59 3.91 -2.35
N GLU A 163 11.39 3.90 -3.69
CA GLU A 163 12.17 3.09 -4.60
C GLU A 163 13.26 3.89 -5.29
N GLN A 164 14.32 3.19 -5.69
CA GLN A 164 15.42 3.80 -6.43
C GLN A 164 14.97 4.24 -7.83
N ARG A 165 15.55 5.33 -8.33
CA ARG A 165 15.31 5.81 -9.69
C ARG A 165 15.67 4.73 -10.72
N ILE A 166 14.89 4.64 -11.80
CA ILE A 166 15.14 3.66 -12.87
C ILE A 166 16.49 3.85 -13.55
N ALA A 167 17.00 5.08 -13.60
CA ALA A 167 18.32 5.39 -14.15
C ALA A 167 19.48 5.11 -13.19
N SER A 168 19.20 4.73 -11.93
CA SER A 168 20.23 4.46 -10.93
C SER A 168 20.92 3.12 -11.16
N ASP A 169 22.09 2.93 -10.54
CA ASP A 169 22.85 1.68 -10.58
C ASP A 169 22.09 0.51 -9.92
N PHE A 170 21.11 0.81 -9.07
CA PHE A 170 20.26 -0.18 -8.39
C PHE A 170 19.11 -0.70 -9.25
N PHE A 171 18.80 -0.05 -10.38
CA PHE A 171 17.73 -0.48 -11.28
C PHE A 171 18.31 -0.71 -12.69
N ALA A 172 18.16 0.23 -13.61
CA ALA A 172 18.52 0.03 -15.00
C ALA A 172 19.89 0.58 -15.40
N THR A 173 20.54 1.38 -14.57
CA THR A 173 21.79 2.10 -14.82
C THR A 173 21.70 3.15 -15.95
N ASN A 174 20.78 2.93 -16.88
CA ASN A 174 20.51 3.79 -18.02
C ASN A 174 18.98 3.82 -18.27
N PRO A 175 18.34 5.00 -18.38
CA PRO A 175 16.89 5.11 -18.55
C PRO A 175 16.37 4.37 -19.79
N PHE A 176 17.14 4.34 -20.89
CA PHE A 176 16.72 3.64 -22.11
C PHE A 176 16.64 2.13 -21.94
N LYS A 177 17.42 1.55 -21.04
CA LYS A 177 17.35 0.12 -20.71
C LYS A 177 16.03 -0.25 -20.02
N ALA A 178 15.37 0.73 -19.36
CA ALA A 178 14.08 0.52 -18.70
C ALA A 178 12.87 0.71 -19.61
N LEU A 179 13.03 1.17 -20.86
CA LEU A 179 11.91 1.38 -21.78
C LEU A 179 11.02 0.14 -21.98
N PRO A 180 11.55 -1.09 -22.13
CA PRO A 180 10.69 -2.27 -22.19
C PRO A 180 9.84 -2.47 -20.93
N ALA A 181 10.40 -2.19 -19.75
CA ALA A 181 9.67 -2.26 -18.50
C ALA A 181 8.55 -1.20 -18.43
N LEU A 182 8.82 0.01 -18.93
CA LEU A 182 7.80 1.07 -19.01
C LEU A 182 6.64 0.63 -19.92
N VAL A 183 6.94 0.09 -21.10
CA VAL A 183 5.90 -0.40 -22.03
C VAL A 183 5.08 -1.51 -21.40
N VAL A 184 5.73 -2.48 -20.76
CA VAL A 184 5.00 -3.56 -20.06
C VAL A 184 4.13 -2.99 -18.94
N SER A 185 4.68 -2.12 -18.10
CA SER A 185 3.98 -1.55 -16.96
C SER A 185 2.75 -0.71 -17.33
N THR A 186 2.80 -0.06 -18.51
CA THR A 186 1.72 0.82 -18.99
C THR A 186 0.75 0.15 -19.94
N CYS A 187 1.16 -0.89 -20.66
CA CYS A 187 0.39 -1.48 -21.76
C CYS A 187 -0.08 -2.91 -21.52
N LEU A 188 0.39 -3.58 -20.44
CA LEU A 188 0.04 -4.97 -20.17
C LEU A 188 -1.43 -5.16 -19.84
N SER A 189 -2.06 -4.16 -19.22
CA SER A 189 -3.49 -4.13 -18.89
C SER A 189 -4.02 -2.70 -18.79
N ASN A 190 -5.32 -2.54 -18.51
CA ASN A 190 -5.99 -1.23 -18.44
C ASN A 190 -5.98 -0.61 -17.02
N ASN A 191 -5.02 -0.96 -16.22
CA ASN A 191 -4.89 -0.38 -14.87
C ASN A 191 -4.12 0.95 -14.88
N PRO A 192 -4.30 1.78 -13.84
CA PRO A 192 -3.59 3.05 -13.74
C PRO A 192 -2.08 2.85 -13.62
N PHE A 193 -1.34 3.81 -14.15
CA PHE A 193 0.12 3.89 -14.01
C PHE A 193 0.49 5.19 -13.31
N MET A 194 1.29 5.10 -12.26
CA MET A 194 1.80 6.25 -11.54
C MET A 194 3.11 6.73 -12.14
N VAL A 195 3.17 7.98 -12.55
CA VAL A 195 4.40 8.66 -12.97
C VAL A 195 4.95 9.42 -11.77
N TYR A 196 6.14 9.05 -11.32
CA TYR A 196 6.81 9.78 -10.24
C TYR A 196 7.53 11.02 -10.78
N ALA A 197 7.47 12.11 -10.04
CA ALA A 197 8.04 13.40 -10.50
C ALA A 197 9.52 13.29 -10.88
N GLY A 198 9.83 13.65 -12.12
CA GLY A 198 11.18 13.58 -12.70
C GLY A 198 11.56 12.22 -13.31
N GLN A 199 10.60 11.31 -13.45
CA GLN A 199 10.79 10.05 -14.17
C GLN A 199 11.05 10.30 -15.65
#